data_ad119e8de4daa0d0c352c0668494f415
#
_entry.id   ad119e8de4daa0d0c352c0668494f415
#
_cell.length_a   1.000
_cell.length_b   1.000
_cell.length_c   1.000
_cell.angle_alpha   90.00
_cell.angle_beta   90.00
_cell.angle_gamma   90.00
#
_symmetry.space_group_name_H-M   'P 1'
#
loop_
_entity.id
_entity.type
_entity.pdbx_description
1 polymer ?
#
loop_
_entity_poly.entity_id
_entity_poly.type
_entity_poly.pdbx_seq_one_letter_code
_entity_poly.pdbx_strand_id
1 'polypeptide(L)'
;TIHYENPKMVVGTLPVMENKILLCKRAIEPRRGKWTLPAGWLENGETVTACARRETKEETCAQVEELRPYILVDLPFINQVYLFFRARLLHHDFQAGTESLEVKLFNPADIPWDELAFSAVHETLKFFCEDLKKAEFPFRIIDINPHEKGSIFMCEEENQ
;
A
#
# COMPACT_ATOMS: atom_id res chain seq x y z
N THR A 1 1.35 23.99 27.88
CA THR A 1 1.09 22.60 27.48
C THR A 1 1.94 22.26 26.26
N ILE A 2 2.65 21.16 26.35
CA ILE A 2 3.49 20.68 25.25
C ILE A 2 2.70 19.64 24.47
N HIS A 3 2.58 19.88 23.17
CA HIS A 3 1.95 18.93 22.26
C HIS A 3 3.01 18.24 21.43
N TYR A 4 2.98 16.92 21.42
CA TYR A 4 3.89 16.12 20.61
C TYR A 4 3.15 15.54 19.43
N GLU A 5 3.70 15.75 18.25
CA GLU A 5 3.18 15.12 17.04
C GLU A 5 4.23 14.15 16.51
N ASN A 6 3.85 12.91 16.41
CA ASN A 6 4.70 11.87 15.83
C ASN A 6 4.31 11.62 14.39
N PRO A 7 5.26 11.22 13.56
CA PRO A 7 4.91 10.77 12.21
C PRO A 7 3.88 9.65 12.29
N LYS A 8 2.90 9.69 11.40
CA LYS A 8 1.88 8.67 11.34
C LYS A 8 2.34 7.50 10.48
N MET A 9 1.94 6.31 10.88
CA MET A 9 2.31 5.10 10.14
C MET A 9 1.10 4.52 9.44
N VAL A 10 1.26 4.32 8.13
CA VAL A 10 0.30 3.63 7.28
C VAL A 10 0.85 2.23 7.02
N VAL A 11 0.05 1.22 7.29
CA VAL A 11 0.48 -0.17 7.15
C VAL A 11 -0.49 -0.92 6.26
N GLY A 12 0.05 -1.70 5.35
CA GLY A 12 -0.77 -2.47 4.45
C GLY A 12 -0.05 -3.67 3.86
N THR A 13 -0.68 -4.25 2.85
CA THR A 13 -0.14 -5.42 2.19
C THR A 13 -0.05 -5.23 0.69
N LEU A 14 0.82 -6.02 0.10
CA LEU A 14 0.88 -6.28 -1.33
C LEU A 14 0.45 -7.73 -1.47
N PRO A 15 -0.86 -7.99 -1.66
CA PRO A 15 -1.37 -9.36 -1.72
C PRO A 15 -1.10 -9.96 -3.09
N VAL A 16 -0.49 -11.15 -3.10
CA VAL A 16 -0.04 -11.79 -4.34
C VAL A 16 -0.65 -13.17 -4.48
N MET A 17 -1.14 -13.48 -5.68
CA MET A 17 -1.60 -14.81 -6.06
C MET A 17 -1.17 -15.05 -7.50
N GLU A 18 -0.37 -16.10 -7.72
CA GLU A 18 0.11 -16.47 -9.07
C GLU A 18 0.75 -15.27 -9.79
N ASN A 19 1.57 -14.52 -9.06
CA ASN A 19 2.26 -13.32 -9.56
C ASN A 19 1.34 -12.16 -9.93
N LYS A 20 0.06 -12.25 -9.59
CA LYS A 20 -0.90 -11.15 -9.74
C LYS A 20 -1.06 -10.43 -8.43
N ILE A 21 -1.37 -9.15 -8.50
CA ILE A 21 -1.45 -8.27 -7.33
C ILE A 21 -2.88 -7.81 -7.14
N LEU A 22 -3.38 -7.89 -5.90
CA LEU A 22 -4.71 -7.41 -5.57
C LEU A 22 -4.67 -5.92 -5.26
N LEU A 23 -5.42 -5.14 -6.03
CA LEU A 23 -5.58 -3.71 -5.80
C LEU A 23 -7.03 -3.40 -5.52
N CYS A 24 -7.27 -2.29 -4.82
CA CYS A 24 -8.61 -1.78 -4.56
C CYS A 24 -8.72 -0.34 -5.06
N LYS A 25 -9.92 0.00 -5.53
CA LYS A 25 -10.23 1.33 -6.05
C LYS A 25 -10.92 2.12 -4.94
N ARG A 26 -10.38 3.28 -4.61
CA ARG A 26 -10.85 4.07 -3.46
C ARG A 26 -12.26 4.61 -3.68
N ALA A 27 -13.11 4.46 -2.65
CA ALA A 27 -14.47 5.02 -2.64
C ALA A 27 -14.55 6.33 -1.88
N ILE A 28 -13.46 6.74 -1.20
CA ILE A 28 -13.44 7.93 -0.35
C ILE A 28 -12.35 8.90 -0.77
N GLU A 29 -12.53 10.16 -0.41
CA GLU A 29 -11.50 11.17 -0.59
C GLU A 29 -10.40 10.97 0.48
N PRO A 30 -9.15 11.32 0.21
CA PRO A 30 -8.66 11.84 -1.07
C PRO A 30 -8.48 10.74 -2.10
N ARG A 31 -8.31 11.12 -3.34
CA ARG A 31 -8.00 10.20 -4.44
C ARG A 31 -9.12 9.18 -4.75
N ARG A 32 -10.37 9.59 -4.55
CA ARG A 32 -11.51 8.75 -4.91
C ARG A 32 -11.41 8.32 -6.39
N GLY A 33 -11.67 7.03 -6.63
CA GLY A 33 -11.61 6.48 -7.97
C GLY A 33 -10.22 6.06 -8.42
N LYS A 34 -9.20 6.25 -7.59
CA LYS A 34 -7.84 5.81 -7.90
C LYS A 34 -7.55 4.48 -7.23
N TRP A 35 -6.62 3.73 -7.81
CA TRP A 35 -6.24 2.41 -7.33
C TRP A 35 -5.13 2.47 -6.30
N THR A 36 -5.17 1.57 -5.34
CA THR A 36 -4.17 1.50 -4.29
C THR A 36 -4.00 0.08 -3.79
N LEU A 37 -2.89 -0.14 -3.09
CA LEU A 37 -2.74 -1.33 -2.26
C LEU A 37 -3.59 -1.13 -1.00
N PRO A 38 -4.16 -2.21 -0.43
CA PRO A 38 -4.91 -2.08 0.82
C PRO A 38 -3.99 -1.67 1.96
N ALA A 39 -4.33 -0.57 2.64
CA ALA A 39 -3.52 -0.02 3.72
C ALA A 39 -4.33 1.02 4.50
N GLY A 40 -3.91 1.28 5.73
CA GLY A 40 -4.50 2.32 6.56
C GLY A 40 -3.68 2.62 7.79
N TRP A 41 -4.21 3.48 8.64
CA TRP A 41 -3.49 3.95 9.80
C TRP A 41 -3.29 2.87 10.86
N LEU A 42 -2.06 2.80 11.37
CA LEU A 42 -1.77 1.96 12.54
C LEU A 42 -2.48 2.55 13.75
N GLU A 43 -3.22 1.74 14.47
CA GLU A 43 -3.94 2.16 15.66
C GLU A 43 -3.11 1.88 16.92
N ASN A 44 -3.37 2.67 17.97
CA ASN A 44 -2.69 2.46 19.25
C ASN A 44 -2.95 1.06 19.78
N GLY A 45 -1.90 0.40 20.22
CA GLY A 45 -2.01 -0.94 20.77
C GLY A 45 -2.05 -2.05 19.75
N GLU A 46 -2.01 -1.70 18.47
CA GLU A 46 -2.06 -2.66 17.38
C GLU A 46 -0.65 -2.97 16.85
N THR A 47 -0.38 -4.24 16.56
CA THR A 47 0.88 -4.58 15.89
C THR A 47 0.80 -4.25 14.41
N VAL A 48 1.95 -4.06 13.77
CA VAL A 48 1.95 -3.75 12.33
C VAL A 48 1.38 -4.90 11.50
N THR A 49 1.62 -6.15 11.89
CA THR A 49 1.04 -7.28 11.16
C THR A 49 -0.47 -7.35 11.34
N ALA A 50 -0.98 -7.08 12.54
CA ALA A 50 -2.42 -7.04 12.78
C ALA A 50 -3.09 -5.93 11.96
N CYS A 51 -2.45 -4.75 11.90
CA CYS A 51 -2.94 -3.63 11.10
C CYS A 51 -3.00 -4.00 9.62
N ALA A 52 -1.93 -4.61 9.11
CA ALA A 52 -1.86 -5.02 7.71
C ALA A 52 -3.01 -5.97 7.35
N ARG A 53 -3.27 -6.96 8.21
CA ARG A 53 -4.36 -7.92 7.98
C ARG A 53 -5.73 -7.25 8.08
N ARG A 54 -5.91 -6.39 9.08
CA ARG A 54 -7.19 -5.69 9.29
C ARG A 54 -7.54 -4.79 8.12
N GLU A 55 -6.60 -3.97 7.68
CA GLU A 55 -6.83 -3.05 6.56
C GLU A 55 -7.09 -3.81 5.25
N THR A 56 -6.36 -4.90 5.03
CA THR A 56 -6.59 -5.74 3.84
C THR A 56 -7.99 -6.31 3.85
N LYS A 57 -8.43 -6.82 5.00
CA LYS A 57 -9.78 -7.38 5.13
C LYS A 57 -10.87 -6.32 5.00
N GLU A 58 -10.67 -5.16 5.61
CA GLU A 58 -11.65 -4.06 5.53
C GLU A 58 -11.86 -3.56 4.11
N GLU A 59 -10.78 -3.45 3.34
CA GLU A 59 -10.84 -2.85 2.01
C GLU A 59 -11.13 -3.85 0.90
N THR A 60 -10.73 -5.11 1.07
CA THR A 60 -10.82 -6.11 0.00
C THR A 60 -11.56 -7.39 0.40
N CYS A 61 -11.93 -7.53 1.67
CA CYS A 61 -12.51 -8.76 2.24
C CYS A 61 -11.60 -9.98 2.07
N ALA A 62 -10.32 -9.77 1.75
CA ALA A 62 -9.38 -10.84 1.48
C ALA A 62 -8.66 -11.29 2.74
N GLN A 63 -8.30 -12.57 2.76
CA GLN A 63 -7.43 -13.15 3.77
C GLN A 63 -6.05 -13.37 3.18
N VAL A 64 -5.03 -12.96 3.93
CA VAL A 64 -3.63 -13.08 3.52
C VAL A 64 -2.84 -13.80 4.59
N GLU A 65 -1.79 -14.50 4.15
CA GLU A 65 -0.86 -15.21 5.01
C GLU A 65 0.58 -14.93 4.58
N GLU A 66 1.52 -15.42 5.38
CA GLU A 66 2.93 -15.28 5.06
C GLU A 66 3.35 -13.83 4.83
N LEU A 67 2.97 -12.97 5.77
CA LEU A 67 3.35 -11.56 5.72
C LEU A 67 4.84 -11.40 5.93
N ARG A 68 5.52 -10.84 4.94
CA ARG A 68 6.95 -10.57 4.99
C ARG A 68 7.19 -9.09 4.78
N PRO A 69 7.94 -8.42 5.67
CA PRO A 69 8.26 -7.01 5.46
C PRO A 69 8.87 -6.83 4.07
N TYR A 70 8.32 -5.93 3.30
CA TYR A 70 8.78 -5.75 1.93
C TYR A 70 9.40 -4.40 1.68
N ILE A 71 8.71 -3.33 2.09
CA ILE A 71 9.21 -1.99 1.87
C ILE A 71 8.70 -1.03 2.94
N LEU A 72 9.61 -0.17 3.40
CA LEU A 72 9.27 0.96 4.24
C LEU A 72 9.54 2.21 3.43
N VAL A 73 8.55 3.09 3.34
CA VAL A 73 8.63 4.31 2.54
C VAL A 73 8.53 5.51 3.47
N ASP A 74 9.57 6.32 3.50
CA ASP A 74 9.59 7.55 4.27
C ASP A 74 9.07 8.72 3.44
N LEU A 75 8.10 9.45 4.01
CA LEU A 75 7.57 10.67 3.41
C LEU A 75 7.67 11.79 4.44
N PRO A 76 8.90 12.28 4.70
CA PRO A 76 9.10 13.26 5.76
C PRO A 76 8.39 14.58 5.52
N PHE A 77 8.14 14.95 4.27
CA PHE A 77 7.47 16.19 3.93
C PHE A 77 6.00 16.25 4.40
N ILE A 78 5.39 15.09 4.67
CA ILE A 78 4.03 15.02 5.21
C ILE A 78 3.98 14.27 6.54
N ASN A 79 5.13 13.97 7.12
CA ASN A 79 5.24 13.28 8.41
C ASN A 79 4.51 11.93 8.41
N GLN A 80 4.77 11.13 7.40
CA GLN A 80 4.21 9.79 7.26
C GLN A 80 5.28 8.77 6.92
N VAL A 81 5.02 7.54 7.35
CA VAL A 81 5.85 6.37 7.03
C VAL A 81 4.88 5.27 6.58
N TYR A 82 5.17 4.67 5.44
CA TYR A 82 4.39 3.52 4.95
C TYR A 82 5.20 2.25 5.15
N LEU A 83 4.53 1.22 5.62
CA LEU A 83 5.11 -0.13 5.69
C LEU A 83 4.19 -1.08 4.94
N PHE A 84 4.71 -1.72 3.90
CA PHE A 84 3.98 -2.74 3.17
C PHE A 84 4.62 -4.10 3.38
N PHE A 85 3.76 -5.09 3.65
CA PHE A 85 4.15 -6.50 3.72
C PHE A 85 3.79 -7.16 2.40
N ARG A 86 4.71 -7.93 1.85
CA ARG A 86 4.37 -8.85 0.77
C ARG A 86 3.64 -10.02 1.42
N ALA A 87 2.48 -10.39 0.91
CA ALA A 87 1.63 -11.39 1.51
C ALA A 87 1.06 -12.33 0.46
N ARG A 88 0.75 -13.54 0.87
CA ARG A 88 0.12 -14.53 -0.01
C ARG A 88 -1.39 -14.41 0.14
N LEU A 89 -2.09 -14.19 -0.97
CA LEU A 89 -3.55 -14.18 -1.00
C LEU A 89 -4.03 -15.62 -0.98
N LEU A 90 -4.92 -15.95 -0.04
CA LEU A 90 -5.34 -17.34 0.17
C LEU A 90 -6.43 -17.80 -0.79
N HIS A 91 -7.37 -16.91 -1.11
CA HIS A 91 -8.57 -17.29 -1.87
C HIS A 91 -8.92 -16.22 -2.87
N HIS A 92 -9.78 -16.58 -3.83
CA HIS A 92 -10.37 -15.62 -4.75
C HIS A 92 -11.62 -14.95 -4.15
N ASP A 93 -11.91 -15.18 -2.87
CA ASP A 93 -13.08 -14.65 -2.16
C ASP A 93 -12.85 -13.23 -1.67
N PHE A 94 -12.49 -12.35 -2.59
CA PHE A 94 -12.34 -10.94 -2.28
C PHE A 94 -13.44 -10.13 -2.95
N GLN A 95 -13.79 -9.02 -2.33
CA GLN A 95 -14.79 -8.10 -2.87
C GLN A 95 -14.59 -6.73 -2.23
N ALA A 96 -15.13 -5.70 -2.85
CA ALA A 96 -15.00 -4.35 -2.34
C ALA A 96 -15.63 -4.23 -0.95
N GLY A 97 -14.85 -3.73 0.00
CA GLY A 97 -15.37 -3.31 1.30
C GLY A 97 -16.11 -1.98 1.16
N THR A 98 -16.57 -1.43 2.30
CA THR A 98 -17.36 -0.20 2.27
C THR A 98 -16.62 1.01 1.75
N GLU A 99 -15.30 1.04 1.87
CA GLU A 99 -14.46 2.15 1.42
C GLU A 99 -13.81 1.91 0.07
N SER A 100 -14.22 0.86 -0.64
CA SER A 100 -13.70 0.51 -1.96
C SER A 100 -14.82 0.45 -2.99
N LEU A 101 -14.55 0.94 -4.19
CA LEU A 101 -15.48 0.86 -5.31
C LEU A 101 -15.36 -0.47 -6.04
N GLU A 102 -14.14 -1.01 -6.09
CA GLU A 102 -13.82 -2.20 -6.86
C GLU A 102 -12.56 -2.84 -6.30
N VAL A 103 -12.47 -4.15 -6.39
CA VAL A 103 -11.27 -4.91 -6.00
C VAL A 103 -10.96 -5.88 -7.14
N LYS A 104 -9.70 -5.95 -7.54
CA LYS A 104 -9.33 -6.72 -8.72
C LYS A 104 -7.88 -7.19 -8.66
N LEU A 105 -7.64 -8.40 -9.20
CA LEU A 105 -6.28 -8.91 -9.40
C LEU A 105 -5.74 -8.37 -10.73
N PHE A 106 -4.53 -7.85 -10.69
CA PHE A 106 -3.85 -7.32 -11.87
C PHE A 106 -2.60 -8.12 -12.18
N ASN A 107 -2.39 -8.43 -13.46
CA ASN A 107 -1.07 -8.86 -13.91
C ASN A 107 -0.13 -7.67 -13.83
N PRO A 108 1.16 -7.89 -13.60
CA PRO A 108 2.13 -6.78 -13.60
C PRO A 108 2.04 -5.90 -14.85
N ALA A 109 1.77 -6.51 -16.01
CA ALA A 109 1.66 -5.77 -17.27
C ALA A 109 0.41 -4.88 -17.35
N ASP A 110 -0.58 -5.13 -16.48
CA ASP A 110 -1.87 -4.45 -16.54
C ASP A 110 -2.07 -3.43 -15.41
N ILE A 111 -1.05 -3.18 -14.62
CA ILE A 111 -1.14 -2.22 -13.52
C ILE A 111 -1.50 -0.84 -14.07
N PRO A 112 -2.53 -0.17 -13.51
CA PRO A 112 -2.96 1.14 -13.98
C PRO A 112 -2.08 2.25 -13.43
N TRP A 113 -0.86 2.35 -13.94
CA TRP A 113 0.18 3.26 -13.42
C TRP A 113 -0.27 4.71 -13.31
N ASP A 114 -1.05 5.20 -14.28
CA ASP A 114 -1.53 6.58 -14.28
C ASP A 114 -2.72 6.81 -13.35
N GLU A 115 -3.25 5.76 -12.77
CA GLU A 115 -4.41 5.85 -11.90
C GLU A 115 -4.15 5.34 -10.49
N LEU A 116 -2.89 5.31 -10.08
CA LEU A 116 -2.53 4.96 -8.72
C LEU A 116 -2.71 6.17 -7.81
N ALA A 117 -3.22 5.91 -6.60
CA ALA A 117 -3.60 6.98 -5.67
C ALA A 117 -2.41 7.69 -5.02
N PHE A 118 -1.34 6.95 -4.71
CA PHE A 118 -0.26 7.48 -3.88
C PHE A 118 1.11 7.11 -4.42
N SER A 119 2.08 8.01 -4.23
CA SER A 119 3.45 7.77 -4.66
C SER A 119 4.08 6.56 -3.96
N ALA A 120 3.76 6.34 -2.68
CA ALA A 120 4.27 5.19 -1.95
C ALA A 120 3.80 3.87 -2.60
N VAL A 121 2.56 3.82 -3.07
CA VAL A 121 2.01 2.65 -3.76
C VAL A 121 2.69 2.47 -5.12
N HIS A 122 2.85 3.55 -5.86
CA HIS A 122 3.53 3.51 -7.16
C HIS A 122 4.93 2.92 -7.04
N GLU A 123 5.71 3.41 -6.09
CA GLU A 123 7.09 2.94 -5.91
C GLU A 123 7.13 1.49 -5.44
N THR A 124 6.22 1.11 -4.55
CA THR A 124 6.14 -0.27 -4.08
C THR A 124 5.86 -1.24 -5.23
N LEU A 125 4.89 -0.90 -6.08
CA LEU A 125 4.55 -1.73 -7.25
C LEU A 125 5.68 -1.77 -8.28
N LYS A 126 6.38 -0.67 -8.46
CA LYS A 126 7.52 -0.59 -9.36
C LYS A 126 8.62 -1.58 -8.93
N PHE A 127 8.99 -1.55 -7.65
CA PHE A 127 9.97 -2.49 -7.12
C PHE A 127 9.51 -3.93 -7.22
N PHE A 128 8.23 -4.17 -6.95
CA PHE A 128 7.70 -5.52 -7.02
C PHE A 128 7.79 -6.10 -8.43
N CYS A 129 7.49 -5.31 -9.46
CA CYS A 129 7.60 -5.76 -10.85
C CYS A 129 9.05 -6.10 -11.20
N GLU A 130 10.00 -5.30 -10.73
CA GLU A 130 11.42 -5.57 -10.93
C GLU A 130 11.87 -6.82 -10.19
N ASP A 131 11.40 -6.99 -8.95
CA ASP A 131 11.75 -8.14 -8.11
C ASP A 131 11.19 -9.45 -8.68
N LEU A 132 10.00 -9.41 -9.29
CA LEU A 132 9.44 -10.58 -9.96
C LEU A 132 10.36 -11.10 -11.06
N LYS A 133 10.96 -10.20 -11.83
CA LYS A 133 11.88 -10.58 -12.92
C LYS A 133 13.14 -11.24 -12.39
N LYS A 134 13.58 -10.84 -11.20
CA LYS A 134 14.79 -11.38 -10.58
C LYS A 134 14.49 -12.55 -9.64
N ALA A 135 13.22 -12.78 -9.33
CA ALA A 135 12.78 -13.77 -8.34
C ALA A 135 13.42 -13.55 -6.97
N GLU A 136 13.69 -12.29 -6.62
CA GLU A 136 14.25 -11.91 -5.33
C GLU A 136 13.45 -10.75 -4.76
N PHE A 137 13.12 -10.83 -3.46
CA PHE A 137 12.24 -9.85 -2.81
C PHE A 137 12.88 -9.30 -1.53
N PRO A 138 13.95 -8.50 -1.66
CA PRO A 138 14.61 -7.95 -0.48
C PRO A 138 13.76 -6.89 0.19
N PHE A 139 13.88 -6.79 1.52
CA PHE A 139 13.30 -5.66 2.23
C PHE A 139 14.13 -4.43 1.97
N ARG A 140 13.46 -3.30 1.71
CA ARG A 140 14.15 -2.04 1.45
C ARG A 140 13.47 -0.88 2.15
N ILE A 141 14.26 0.15 2.41
CA ILE A 141 13.78 1.42 2.96
C ILE A 141 14.08 2.47 1.91
N ILE A 142 13.07 3.23 1.51
CA ILE A 142 13.24 4.30 0.52
C ILE A 142 12.65 5.59 1.05
N ASP A 143 13.15 6.69 0.51
CA ASP A 143 12.63 8.03 0.81
C ASP A 143 11.98 8.58 -0.46
N ILE A 144 10.86 9.26 -0.31
CA ILE A 144 10.27 10.02 -1.41
C ILE A 144 10.46 11.49 -1.11
N ASN A 145 11.14 12.17 -2.03
CA ASN A 145 11.39 13.60 -1.94
C ASN A 145 10.73 14.28 -3.14
N PRO A 146 9.68 15.10 -2.92
CA PRO A 146 8.97 15.73 -4.02
C PRO A 146 9.80 16.74 -4.82
N HIS A 147 10.93 17.19 -4.26
CA HIS A 147 11.81 18.14 -4.93
C HIS A 147 12.92 17.47 -5.73
N GLU A 148 13.03 16.15 -5.65
CA GLU A 148 14.04 15.41 -6.37
C GLU A 148 13.56 15.12 -7.79
N LYS A 149 14.46 15.35 -8.76
CA LYS A 149 14.12 15.13 -10.16
C LYS A 149 13.83 13.65 -10.40
N GLY A 150 12.69 13.37 -11.00
CA GLY A 150 12.23 12.01 -11.25
C GLY A 150 11.39 11.42 -10.15
N SER A 151 11.26 12.10 -9.02
CA SER A 151 10.35 11.66 -7.98
C SER A 151 8.91 11.77 -8.43
N ILE A 152 8.13 10.77 -8.08
CA ILE A 152 6.69 10.80 -8.33
C ILE A 152 6.05 11.46 -7.14
N PHE A 153 5.44 12.62 -7.35
CA PHE A 153 4.81 13.38 -6.29
C PHE A 153 3.29 13.35 -6.44
N MET A 154 2.63 12.92 -5.39
CA MET A 154 1.17 12.94 -5.28
C MET A 154 0.84 13.58 -3.95
N CYS A 155 -0.31 14.23 -3.85
CA CYS A 155 -0.70 14.96 -2.64
C CYS A 155 -1.06 14.00 -1.50
N GLU A 156 -0.07 13.33 -0.94
CA GLU A 156 -0.30 12.33 0.10
C GLU A 156 -0.70 12.96 1.44
N GLU A 157 -0.39 14.23 1.65
CA GLU A 157 -0.87 14.97 2.81
C GLU A 157 -2.40 14.97 2.91
N GLU A 158 -3.09 14.81 1.79
CA GLU A 158 -4.54 14.71 1.77
C GLU A 158 -5.05 13.39 2.34
N ASN A 159 -4.14 12.46 2.58
CA ASN A 159 -4.47 11.16 3.13
C ASN A 159 -4.66 11.18 4.65
N GLN A 160 -4.59 12.35 5.25
CA GLN A 160 -4.72 12.52 6.69
C GLN A 160 -6.16 12.66 7.14
#